data_5806c25824e50346a4f63480537555c8
#
_entry.id   5806c25824e50346a4f63480537555c8
#
_cell.length_a   1.000
_cell.length_b   1.000
_cell.length_c   1.000
_cell.angle_alpha   90.00
_cell.angle_beta   90.00
_cell.angle_gamma   90.00
#
_symmetry.space_group_name_H-M   'P 1'
#
loop_
_entity.id
_entity.type
_entity.pdbx_description
1 polymer ?
#
loop_
_entity_poly.entity_id
_entity_poly.type
_entity_poly.pdbx_seq_one_letter_code
_entity_poly.pdbx_strand_id
1 'polypeptide(L)'
;MQRNTNYIFIFYMNRFLTIIALTFIGLLTTALQTKAGSWSEYDLNQPVGWGTVDGLVTGSEDENPVTVTTLQELKDAMKGTDKKTIYIQGTIEFTGLVTFNSVENKTIYGLPGATFSNPTHSTKVNESGIICLKNSKNIILRNLIFKGAGAYDMDGNDNLTLTTSTYIWIDHCDFQDGVDGNLDCNNGADNICITWCRFHYLIAPWAGGSGGASDHRYTNLWGGSDSNASKDGGKLRTTFANCWWDEGCKERMPRIRFGQVHIVNCLYSSSVANYCVGAGYRCNAYVENCAFTSAKAKSTPWKNYATSGNYRDFNITLKGNLGASDVQRQSGSIDYFIPADHYTYTAYDAELVESVVSDETNGAGATLIIEEGEKYTTGLQPIKETTGSTNAPLYNLSGQRVGDDYKGLVIQNGRKYIKR
;
A
#
# COMPACT_ATOMS: atom_id res chain seq x y z
N MET A 1 -8.15 46.90 62.08
CA MET A 1 -7.57 45.54 62.04
C MET A 1 -8.23 44.59 60.96
N GLN A 2 -8.89 45.14 59.97
CA GLN A 2 -9.63 44.35 58.94
C GLN A 2 -9.04 44.42 57.49
N ARG A 3 -7.95 45.14 57.26
CA ARG A 3 -7.36 45.29 55.92
C ARG A 3 -6.28 44.26 55.56
N ASN A 4 -5.69 43.55 56.51
CA ASN A 4 -4.59 42.61 56.24
C ASN A 4 -5.04 41.17 55.90
N THR A 5 -6.26 40.78 56.27
CA THR A 5 -6.76 39.43 56.08
C THR A 5 -7.15 39.15 54.61
N ASN A 6 -7.61 40.18 53.89
CA ASN A 6 -8.03 40.03 52.47
C ASN A 6 -6.84 39.87 51.48
N TYR A 7 -5.68 40.48 51.80
CA TYR A 7 -4.47 40.35 50.95
C TYR A 7 -3.82 38.98 51.06
N ILE A 8 -3.86 38.39 52.25
CA ILE A 8 -3.32 37.02 52.44
C ILE A 8 -4.19 35.97 51.71
N PHE A 9 -5.52 36.12 51.75
CA PHE A 9 -6.44 35.20 51.07
C PHE A 9 -6.32 35.26 49.54
N ILE A 10 -6.18 36.45 48.96
CA ILE A 10 -5.97 36.66 47.54
C ILE A 10 -4.61 36.09 47.07
N PHE A 11 -3.57 36.20 47.90
CA PHE A 11 -2.23 35.70 47.61
C PHE A 11 -2.19 34.16 47.60
N TYR A 12 -2.89 33.49 48.50
CA TYR A 12 -3.01 32.04 48.54
C TYR A 12 -3.91 31.51 47.41
N MET A 13 -4.98 32.21 47.07
CA MET A 13 -5.89 31.83 45.98
C MET A 13 -5.21 31.95 44.63
N ASN A 14 -4.40 32.98 44.37
CA ASN A 14 -3.62 33.10 43.12
C ASN A 14 -2.51 32.05 43.01
N ARG A 15 -1.85 31.66 44.11
CA ARG A 15 -0.87 30.57 44.10
C ARG A 15 -1.54 29.20 43.86
N PHE A 16 -2.73 28.98 44.39
CA PHE A 16 -3.47 27.74 44.17
C PHE A 16 -3.97 27.62 42.72
N LEU A 17 -4.46 28.70 42.12
CA LEU A 17 -4.83 28.80 40.72
C LEU A 17 -3.62 28.63 39.78
N THR A 18 -2.46 29.15 40.12
CA THR A 18 -1.21 29.01 39.35
C THR A 18 -0.69 27.57 39.41
N ILE A 19 -0.80 26.89 40.55
CA ILE A 19 -0.42 25.48 40.70
C ILE A 19 -1.38 24.56 39.90
N ILE A 20 -2.70 24.85 39.92
CA ILE A 20 -3.68 24.10 39.13
C ILE A 20 -3.46 24.33 37.62
N ALA A 21 -3.14 25.54 37.18
CA ALA A 21 -2.84 25.85 35.80
C ALA A 21 -1.54 25.15 35.32
N LEU A 22 -0.50 25.13 36.16
CA LEU A 22 0.76 24.43 35.83
C LEU A 22 0.61 22.89 35.84
N THR A 23 -0.23 22.33 36.72
CA THR A 23 -0.54 20.88 36.67
C THR A 23 -1.42 20.52 35.50
N PHE A 24 -2.35 21.38 35.05
CA PHE A 24 -3.14 21.15 33.86
C PHE A 24 -2.30 21.28 32.56
N ILE A 25 -1.36 22.23 32.48
CA ILE A 25 -0.42 22.36 31.38
C ILE A 25 0.56 21.17 31.36
N GLY A 26 1.02 20.70 32.53
CA GLY A 26 1.85 19.49 32.64
C GLY A 26 1.13 18.21 32.22
N LEU A 27 -0.17 18.08 32.49
CA LEU A 27 -1.01 16.96 32.07
C LEU A 27 -1.39 17.02 30.58
N LEU A 28 -1.53 18.24 29.99
CA LEU A 28 -1.74 18.36 28.53
C LEU A 28 -0.46 18.09 27.74
N THR A 29 0.72 18.38 28.27
CA THR A 29 2.00 18.12 27.60
C THR A 29 2.42 16.63 27.64
N THR A 30 1.90 15.87 28.62
CA THR A 30 2.13 14.40 28.65
C THR A 30 1.17 13.61 27.79
N ALA A 31 0.08 14.22 27.29
CA ALA A 31 -0.86 13.58 26.36
C ALA A 31 -0.45 13.72 24.88
N LEU A 32 0.62 14.47 24.58
CA LEU A 32 1.16 14.68 23.23
C LEU A 32 2.58 14.11 23.05
N GLN A 33 2.93 13.08 23.80
CA GLN A 33 3.96 12.16 23.33
C GLN A 33 3.28 11.20 22.35
N THR A 34 3.10 11.65 21.11
CA THR A 34 2.99 10.76 19.96
C THR A 34 4.18 9.82 20.04
N LYS A 35 3.93 8.54 20.24
CA LYS A 35 4.96 7.52 20.08
C LYS A 35 5.53 7.68 18.67
N ALA A 36 6.69 8.32 18.56
CA ALA A 36 7.48 8.20 17.37
C ALA A 36 7.71 6.70 17.14
N GLY A 37 7.34 6.17 15.96
CA GLY A 37 7.62 4.81 15.57
C GLY A 37 6.58 3.74 15.90
N SER A 38 5.32 4.08 16.25
CA SER A 38 4.28 3.04 16.27
C SER A 38 3.67 2.91 14.88
N TRP A 39 3.83 1.75 14.24
CA TRP A 39 3.05 1.30 13.10
C TRP A 39 1.55 1.55 13.34
N SER A 40 0.79 1.83 12.29
CA SER A 40 -0.66 1.87 12.37
C SER A 40 -1.17 0.55 12.96
N GLU A 41 -2.17 0.60 13.83
CA GLU A 41 -2.80 -0.62 14.36
C GLU A 41 -3.38 -1.53 13.27
N TYR A 42 -3.55 -1.00 12.05
CA TYR A 42 -4.03 -1.70 10.86
C TYR A 42 -2.89 -2.22 9.97
N ASP A 43 -1.65 -1.83 10.22
CA ASP A 43 -0.48 -2.33 9.49
C ASP A 43 0.07 -3.57 10.19
N LEU A 44 -0.07 -4.72 9.53
CA LEU A 44 0.42 -6.00 10.03
C LEU A 44 1.92 -6.19 9.81
N ASN A 45 2.59 -5.26 9.11
CA ASN A 45 4.02 -5.34 8.75
C ASN A 45 4.39 -6.69 8.07
N GLN A 46 3.50 -7.21 7.25
CA GLN A 46 3.65 -8.48 6.53
C GLN A 46 2.78 -8.49 5.26
N PRO A 47 3.14 -9.28 4.24
CA PRO A 47 2.29 -9.45 3.07
C PRO A 47 0.95 -10.09 3.46
N VAL A 48 -0.10 -9.74 2.71
CA VAL A 48 -1.46 -10.27 2.92
C VAL A 48 -2.01 -10.83 1.61
N GLY A 49 -3.13 -11.54 1.70
CA GLY A 49 -3.87 -12.00 0.55
C GLY A 49 -3.04 -12.89 -0.39
N TRP A 50 -3.04 -12.60 -1.68
CA TRP A 50 -2.34 -13.42 -2.67
C TRP A 50 -0.82 -13.51 -2.46
N GLY A 51 -0.21 -12.57 -1.75
CA GLY A 51 1.20 -12.67 -1.34
C GLY A 51 1.51 -13.79 -0.36
N THR A 52 0.48 -14.47 0.18
CA THR A 52 0.61 -15.54 1.18
C THR A 52 0.08 -16.90 0.68
N VAL A 53 -0.42 -16.98 -0.54
CA VAL A 53 -1.01 -18.20 -1.12
C VAL A 53 0.04 -19.00 -1.88
N ASP A 54 0.04 -20.32 -1.72
CA ASP A 54 1.01 -21.26 -2.34
C ASP A 54 2.48 -20.96 -1.98
N GLY A 55 2.71 -20.21 -0.92
CA GLY A 55 3.99 -19.70 -0.43
C GLY A 55 3.80 -18.36 0.27
N LEU A 56 4.89 -17.77 0.70
CA LEU A 56 4.93 -16.46 1.34
C LEU A 56 6.01 -15.61 0.69
N VAL A 57 5.72 -14.34 0.45
CA VAL A 57 6.77 -13.38 0.10
C VAL A 57 7.62 -13.15 1.36
N THR A 58 8.87 -13.54 1.31
CA THR A 58 9.82 -13.39 2.42
C THR A 58 10.94 -12.41 2.12
N GLY A 59 11.14 -12.10 0.83
CA GLY A 59 12.25 -11.25 0.41
C GLY A 59 13.60 -11.86 0.77
N SER A 60 14.44 -11.05 1.36
CA SER A 60 15.77 -11.42 1.83
C SER A 60 15.84 -11.37 3.35
N GLU A 61 16.42 -12.42 3.95
CA GLU A 61 16.96 -12.40 5.31
C GLU A 61 18.50 -12.40 5.19
N ASP A 62 19.06 -11.29 4.72
CA ASP A 62 20.50 -11.13 4.54
C ASP A 62 21.12 -10.55 5.82
N GLU A 63 22.22 -11.17 6.29
CA GLU A 63 22.95 -10.71 7.47
C GLU A 63 23.92 -9.57 7.14
N ASN A 64 24.19 -9.35 5.85
CA ASN A 64 25.13 -8.34 5.36
C ASN A 64 24.41 -7.38 4.37
N PRO A 65 23.52 -6.52 4.87
CA PRO A 65 22.83 -5.54 4.01
C PRO A 65 23.82 -4.56 3.40
N VAL A 66 23.42 -3.94 2.28
CA VAL A 66 24.18 -2.90 1.62
C VAL A 66 23.34 -1.64 1.48
N THR A 67 23.95 -0.49 1.67
CA THR A 67 23.33 0.81 1.36
C THR A 67 23.85 1.29 0.02
N VAL A 68 22.94 1.69 -0.86
CA VAL A 68 23.26 2.13 -2.22
C VAL A 68 22.71 3.54 -2.45
N THR A 69 23.49 4.34 -3.17
CA THR A 69 23.21 5.75 -3.47
C THR A 69 23.23 6.05 -4.96
N THR A 70 23.67 5.07 -5.77
CA THR A 70 23.82 5.23 -7.22
C THR A 70 23.13 4.11 -7.98
N LEU A 71 22.77 4.38 -9.24
CA LEU A 71 22.16 3.37 -10.12
C LEU A 71 23.08 2.18 -10.38
N GLN A 72 24.41 2.41 -10.42
CA GLN A 72 25.35 1.32 -10.65
C GLN A 72 25.41 0.39 -9.42
N GLU A 73 25.48 0.93 -8.21
CA GLU A 73 25.43 0.15 -6.97
C GLU A 73 24.13 -0.65 -6.87
N LEU A 74 22.98 -0.03 -7.20
CA LEU A 74 21.69 -0.72 -7.25
C LEU A 74 21.72 -1.88 -8.25
N LYS A 75 22.23 -1.66 -9.48
CA LYS A 75 22.36 -2.71 -10.49
C LYS A 75 23.24 -3.87 -10.02
N ASP A 76 24.31 -3.58 -9.28
CA ASP A 76 25.21 -4.61 -8.76
C ASP A 76 24.58 -5.39 -7.61
N ALA A 77 23.88 -4.71 -6.68
CA ALA A 77 23.21 -5.33 -5.55
C ALA A 77 21.99 -6.19 -5.96
N MET A 78 21.32 -5.83 -7.06
CA MET A 78 20.15 -6.54 -7.58
C MET A 78 20.48 -7.77 -8.43
N LYS A 79 21.75 -8.11 -8.67
CA LYS A 79 22.13 -9.26 -9.50
C LYS A 79 21.78 -10.61 -8.85
N GLY A 80 21.34 -11.55 -9.68
CA GLY A 80 21.22 -12.98 -9.37
C GLY A 80 20.15 -13.33 -8.34
N THR A 81 20.26 -14.53 -7.83
CA THR A 81 19.25 -15.17 -6.95
C THR A 81 19.64 -15.21 -5.47
N ASP A 82 20.84 -14.76 -5.14
CA ASP A 82 21.29 -14.72 -3.75
C ASP A 82 20.45 -13.75 -2.92
N LYS A 83 20.26 -14.08 -1.65
CA LYS A 83 19.59 -13.20 -0.69
C LYS A 83 20.36 -11.89 -0.57
N LYS A 84 19.69 -10.75 -0.69
CA LYS A 84 20.28 -9.43 -0.51
C LYS A 84 19.28 -8.43 0.02
N THR A 85 19.60 -7.81 1.15
CA THR A 85 18.91 -6.64 1.71
C THR A 85 19.63 -5.39 1.24
N ILE A 86 18.88 -4.47 0.65
CA ILE A 86 19.38 -3.26 0.00
C ILE A 86 18.66 -2.06 0.60
N TYR A 87 19.41 -1.14 1.21
CA TYR A 87 18.89 0.16 1.63
C TYR A 87 19.17 1.20 0.56
N ILE A 88 18.15 1.94 0.18
CA ILE A 88 18.28 3.05 -0.76
C ILE A 88 18.41 4.34 0.06
N GLN A 89 19.45 5.11 -0.19
CA GLN A 89 19.70 6.40 0.46
C GLN A 89 19.68 7.53 -0.56
N GLY A 90 18.81 8.52 -0.35
CA GLY A 90 18.71 9.69 -1.22
C GLY A 90 18.03 9.37 -2.55
N THR A 91 18.37 10.14 -3.59
CA THR A 91 17.77 10.00 -4.92
C THR A 91 18.69 9.27 -5.88
N ILE A 92 18.18 8.21 -6.50
CA ILE A 92 18.83 7.52 -7.62
C ILE A 92 18.11 7.92 -8.91
N GLU A 93 18.83 8.57 -9.82
CA GLU A 93 18.29 9.03 -11.11
C GLU A 93 18.40 7.96 -12.20
N PHE A 94 17.33 7.86 -12.98
CA PHE A 94 17.19 6.99 -14.16
C PHE A 94 17.01 7.87 -15.39
N THR A 95 17.51 7.43 -16.53
CA THR A 95 17.33 8.09 -17.83
C THR A 95 16.49 7.24 -18.80
N GLY A 96 15.79 6.25 -18.29
CA GLY A 96 14.95 5.31 -18.98
C GLY A 96 14.78 4.02 -18.19
N LEU A 97 14.00 3.08 -18.70
CA LEU A 97 13.66 1.84 -18.02
C LEU A 97 14.90 0.97 -17.77
N VAL A 98 15.09 0.56 -16.52
CA VAL A 98 16.07 -0.45 -16.12
C VAL A 98 15.36 -1.76 -15.84
N THR A 99 15.70 -2.81 -16.59
CA THR A 99 15.12 -4.14 -16.39
C THR A 99 16.04 -5.00 -15.52
N PHE A 100 15.52 -5.42 -14.37
CA PHE A 100 16.09 -6.48 -13.55
C PHE A 100 15.45 -7.80 -13.96
N ASN A 101 16.23 -8.67 -14.58
CA ASN A 101 15.73 -9.93 -15.12
C ASN A 101 16.27 -11.12 -14.34
N SER A 102 15.37 -12.06 -13.99
CA SER A 102 15.71 -13.30 -13.27
C SER A 102 16.38 -13.03 -11.93
N VAL A 103 15.85 -12.06 -11.19
CA VAL A 103 16.32 -11.68 -9.86
C VAL A 103 15.44 -12.34 -8.81
N GLU A 104 16.05 -12.87 -7.74
CA GLU A 104 15.28 -13.48 -6.67
C GLU A 104 15.79 -13.05 -5.29
N ASN A 105 14.92 -13.20 -4.28
CA ASN A 105 15.25 -13.09 -2.86
C ASN A 105 15.89 -11.73 -2.50
N LYS A 106 15.27 -10.64 -2.91
CA LYS A 106 15.70 -9.28 -2.59
C LYS A 106 14.71 -8.56 -1.70
N THR A 107 15.23 -7.80 -0.75
CA THR A 107 14.45 -6.82 0.00
C THR A 107 15.08 -5.45 -0.20
N ILE A 108 14.31 -4.52 -0.75
CA ILE A 108 14.72 -3.16 -1.03
C ILE A 108 13.94 -2.23 -0.11
N TYR A 109 14.65 -1.62 0.83
CA TYR A 109 14.11 -0.63 1.75
C TYR A 109 14.54 0.78 1.36
N GLY A 110 13.58 1.70 1.34
CA GLY A 110 13.88 3.13 1.24
C GLY A 110 14.15 3.71 2.63
N LEU A 111 15.33 4.27 2.86
CA LEU A 111 15.54 5.17 3.99
C LEU A 111 14.68 6.42 3.81
N PRO A 112 14.38 7.21 4.86
CA PRO A 112 13.49 8.36 4.73
C PRO A 112 13.82 9.25 3.54
N GLY A 113 12.85 9.44 2.62
CA GLY A 113 13.03 10.23 1.39
C GLY A 113 13.72 9.52 0.23
N ALA A 114 13.98 8.22 0.31
CA ALA A 114 14.59 7.44 -0.76
C ALA A 114 13.75 7.48 -2.03
N THR A 115 14.33 7.94 -3.13
CA THR A 115 13.60 8.21 -4.38
C THR A 115 14.29 7.57 -5.58
N PHE A 116 13.53 6.84 -6.37
CA PHE A 116 13.87 6.46 -7.74
C PHE A 116 13.20 7.47 -8.68
N SER A 117 14.00 8.25 -9.39
CA SER A 117 13.49 9.36 -10.20
C SER A 117 13.91 9.23 -11.65
N ASN A 118 12.95 9.39 -12.57
CA ASN A 118 13.26 9.66 -13.97
C ASN A 118 12.65 11.02 -14.37
N PRO A 119 13.40 12.12 -14.27
CA PRO A 119 12.91 13.44 -14.60
C PRO A 119 12.88 13.73 -16.10
N THR A 120 13.19 12.75 -16.96
CA THR A 120 13.37 12.94 -18.39
C THR A 120 12.04 13.18 -19.09
N HIS A 121 11.78 14.42 -19.47
CA HIS A 121 10.64 14.83 -20.29
C HIS A 121 10.95 14.57 -21.77
N SER A 122 10.57 13.42 -22.29
CA SER A 122 10.92 12.98 -23.65
C SER A 122 9.73 12.36 -24.37
N THR A 123 9.76 12.41 -25.72
CA THR A 123 8.84 11.70 -26.59
C THR A 123 9.36 10.32 -27.02
N LYS A 124 10.51 9.90 -26.50
CA LYS A 124 11.14 8.63 -26.84
C LYS A 124 10.81 7.59 -25.77
N VAL A 125 10.23 6.47 -26.18
CA VAL A 125 9.81 5.37 -25.32
C VAL A 125 10.95 4.86 -24.41
N ASN A 126 12.15 4.70 -24.96
CA ASN A 126 13.31 4.20 -24.22
C ASN A 126 13.86 5.16 -23.16
N GLU A 127 13.41 6.40 -23.15
CA GLU A 127 13.76 7.39 -22.14
C GLU A 127 12.70 7.50 -21.02
N SER A 128 11.58 6.77 -21.13
CA SER A 128 10.52 6.71 -20.10
C SER A 128 10.71 5.54 -19.15
N GLY A 129 9.97 5.58 -18.03
CA GLY A 129 9.91 4.54 -17.02
C GLY A 129 11.12 4.50 -16.09
N ILE A 130 11.05 3.64 -15.06
CA ILE A 130 12.09 3.55 -14.03
C ILE A 130 12.58 2.11 -13.91
N ILE A 131 11.73 1.17 -13.43
CA ILE A 131 12.12 -0.21 -13.16
C ILE A 131 11.14 -1.20 -13.81
N CYS A 132 11.68 -2.26 -14.43
CA CYS A 132 10.94 -3.46 -14.77
C CYS A 132 11.53 -4.66 -14.02
N LEU A 133 10.72 -5.32 -13.19
CA LEU A 133 11.03 -6.64 -12.64
C LEU A 133 10.50 -7.70 -13.63
N LYS A 134 11.43 -8.44 -14.24
CA LYS A 134 11.10 -9.45 -15.26
C LYS A 134 11.57 -10.82 -14.82
N ASN A 135 10.72 -11.85 -14.95
CA ASN A 135 11.06 -13.24 -14.59
C ASN A 135 11.64 -13.34 -13.15
N SER A 136 11.20 -12.48 -12.26
CA SER A 136 11.80 -12.30 -10.92
C SER A 136 10.88 -12.86 -9.85
N LYS A 137 11.41 -13.21 -8.69
CA LYS A 137 10.65 -13.90 -7.66
C LYS A 137 11.08 -13.50 -6.25
N ASN A 138 10.11 -13.46 -5.32
CA ASN A 138 10.35 -13.26 -3.90
C ASN A 138 11.08 -11.94 -3.61
N ILE A 139 10.44 -10.83 -4.01
CA ILE A 139 11.01 -9.48 -3.87
C ILE A 139 10.08 -8.62 -3.03
N ILE A 140 10.68 -7.85 -2.14
CA ILE A 140 10.03 -6.82 -1.33
C ILE A 140 10.56 -5.45 -1.75
N LEU A 141 9.65 -4.54 -2.07
CA LEU A 141 9.91 -3.10 -2.26
C LEU A 141 9.18 -2.35 -1.18
N ARG A 142 9.88 -1.60 -0.33
CA ARG A 142 9.24 -0.97 0.81
C ARG A 142 9.77 0.43 1.07
N ASN A 143 8.85 1.37 1.34
CA ASN A 143 9.15 2.77 1.69
C ASN A 143 9.93 3.55 0.61
N LEU A 144 9.59 3.33 -0.66
CA LEU A 144 10.27 3.92 -1.81
C LEU A 144 9.37 4.92 -2.53
N ILE A 145 9.94 6.03 -2.98
CA ILE A 145 9.27 6.98 -3.86
C ILE A 145 9.69 6.69 -5.31
N PHE A 146 8.71 6.47 -6.19
CA PHE A 146 8.88 6.35 -7.64
C PHE A 146 8.35 7.62 -8.30
N LYS A 147 9.23 8.41 -8.90
CA LYS A 147 8.90 9.72 -9.45
C LYS A 147 9.21 9.80 -10.94
N GLY A 148 8.17 9.83 -11.76
CA GLY A 148 8.27 10.00 -13.21
C GLY A 148 8.26 11.47 -13.64
N ALA A 149 8.27 11.70 -14.96
CA ALA A 149 8.35 13.01 -15.59
C ALA A 149 6.99 13.66 -15.92
N GLY A 150 5.89 12.99 -15.60
CA GLY A 150 4.53 13.42 -15.94
C GLY A 150 3.92 12.62 -17.08
N ALA A 151 2.60 12.45 -17.05
CA ALA A 151 1.87 11.60 -17.97
C ALA A 151 1.89 12.09 -19.41
N TYR A 152 2.19 11.19 -20.35
CA TYR A 152 2.24 11.44 -21.77
C TYR A 152 1.84 10.16 -22.55
N ASP A 153 0.82 10.23 -23.39
CA ASP A 153 0.24 9.09 -24.09
C ASP A 153 1.06 8.67 -25.32
N MET A 154 2.16 7.97 -25.09
CA MET A 154 3.09 7.55 -26.14
C MET A 154 3.38 6.04 -26.19
N ASP A 155 2.58 5.19 -25.53
CA ASP A 155 2.87 3.75 -25.34
C ASP A 155 4.26 3.56 -24.72
N GLY A 156 4.51 4.30 -23.63
CA GLY A 156 5.79 4.39 -22.94
C GLY A 156 6.03 3.29 -21.93
N ASN A 157 6.87 3.57 -20.93
CA ASN A 157 7.12 2.69 -19.81
C ASN A 157 6.59 3.30 -18.52
N ASP A 158 6.19 2.44 -17.60
CA ASP A 158 5.68 2.80 -16.28
C ASP A 158 6.82 3.10 -15.29
N ASN A 159 6.47 3.71 -14.17
CA ASN A 159 7.44 3.84 -13.07
C ASN A 159 7.90 2.46 -12.57
N LEU A 160 6.98 1.50 -12.44
CA LEU A 160 7.31 0.11 -12.14
C LEU A 160 6.46 -0.85 -12.95
N THR A 161 7.10 -1.82 -13.63
CA THR A 161 6.40 -2.90 -14.34
C THR A 161 6.79 -4.24 -13.76
N LEU A 162 5.79 -5.07 -13.46
CA LEU A 162 5.96 -6.48 -13.08
C LEU A 162 5.59 -7.36 -14.27
N THR A 163 6.57 -8.02 -14.89
CA THR A 163 6.31 -8.92 -16.02
C THR A 163 6.84 -10.33 -15.76
N THR A 164 5.99 -11.34 -15.83
CA THR A 164 6.35 -12.74 -15.54
C THR A 164 6.97 -12.94 -14.15
N SER A 165 6.73 -12.04 -13.22
CA SER A 165 7.34 -12.04 -11.87
C SER A 165 6.33 -12.52 -10.83
N THR A 166 6.80 -13.22 -9.79
CA THR A 166 5.91 -13.84 -8.80
C THR A 166 6.39 -13.61 -7.38
N TYR A 167 5.43 -13.61 -6.44
CA TYR A 167 5.73 -13.38 -5.03
C TYR A 167 6.42 -12.03 -4.81
N ILE A 168 5.72 -10.96 -5.18
CA ILE A 168 6.20 -9.59 -5.02
C ILE A 168 5.34 -8.89 -3.97
N TRP A 169 5.97 -8.27 -2.99
CA TRP A 169 5.31 -7.38 -2.04
C TRP A 169 5.84 -5.96 -2.20
N ILE A 170 4.91 -5.04 -2.47
CA ILE A 170 5.17 -3.61 -2.59
C ILE A 170 4.41 -2.95 -1.45
N ASP A 171 5.15 -2.28 -0.55
CA ASP A 171 4.59 -1.78 0.69
C ASP A 171 5.06 -0.36 1.01
N HIS A 172 4.14 0.49 1.46
CA HIS A 172 4.44 1.88 1.78
C HIS A 172 5.28 2.57 0.70
N CYS A 173 4.93 2.38 -0.57
CA CYS A 173 5.59 3.07 -1.67
C CYS A 173 4.70 4.21 -2.19
N ASP A 174 5.36 5.28 -2.64
CA ASP A 174 4.73 6.44 -3.25
C ASP A 174 5.03 6.46 -4.75
N PHE A 175 4.00 6.40 -5.58
CA PHE A 175 4.11 6.39 -7.03
C PHE A 175 3.55 7.67 -7.60
N GLN A 176 4.38 8.48 -8.24
CA GLN A 176 3.98 9.76 -8.79
C GLN A 176 4.41 9.95 -10.23
N ASP A 177 3.55 10.59 -11.00
CA ASP A 177 3.86 11.20 -12.30
C ASP A 177 4.46 10.24 -13.33
N GLY A 178 4.01 8.98 -13.36
CA GLY A 178 4.43 8.02 -14.39
C GLY A 178 4.08 8.49 -15.80
N VAL A 179 4.94 8.21 -16.78
CA VAL A 179 4.75 8.64 -18.18
C VAL A 179 3.59 7.88 -18.83
N ASP A 180 3.65 6.54 -18.84
CA ASP A 180 2.55 5.70 -19.33
C ASP A 180 1.63 5.26 -18.19
N GLY A 181 2.21 4.89 -17.05
CA GLY A 181 1.51 4.52 -15.84
C GLY A 181 2.43 4.54 -14.62
N ASN A 182 1.85 4.29 -13.45
CA ASN A 182 2.63 4.26 -12.21
C ASN A 182 3.10 2.83 -11.86
N LEU A 183 2.22 1.82 -12.01
CA LEU A 183 2.55 0.44 -11.67
C LEU A 183 1.70 -0.52 -12.49
N ASP A 184 2.34 -1.29 -13.35
CA ASP A 184 1.69 -2.26 -14.23
C ASP A 184 2.11 -3.71 -13.93
N CYS A 185 1.21 -4.65 -14.24
CA CYS A 185 1.41 -6.08 -14.03
C CYS A 185 0.92 -6.87 -15.24
N ASN A 186 1.79 -7.71 -15.83
CA ASN A 186 1.45 -8.42 -17.08
C ASN A 186 2.24 -9.71 -17.30
N ASN A 187 1.92 -10.38 -18.43
CA ASN A 187 2.62 -11.56 -18.94
C ASN A 187 2.79 -12.70 -17.93
N GLY A 188 1.75 -12.97 -17.13
CA GLY A 188 1.75 -14.08 -16.20
C GLY A 188 2.42 -13.78 -14.86
N ALA A 189 2.63 -12.51 -14.51
CA ALA A 189 2.97 -12.15 -13.14
C ALA A 189 1.87 -12.61 -12.16
N ASP A 190 2.24 -13.00 -10.94
CA ASP A 190 1.29 -13.66 -10.03
C ASP A 190 1.71 -13.59 -8.56
N ASN A 191 0.77 -13.84 -7.64
CA ASN A 191 1.01 -13.77 -6.20
C ASN A 191 1.57 -12.40 -5.76
N ILE A 192 0.89 -11.34 -6.15
CA ILE A 192 1.28 -9.96 -5.90
C ILE A 192 0.52 -9.41 -4.70
N CYS A 193 1.24 -8.73 -3.81
CA CYS A 193 0.68 -8.01 -2.68
C CYS A 193 1.12 -6.54 -2.73
N ILE A 194 0.16 -5.62 -2.67
CA ILE A 194 0.40 -4.18 -2.70
C ILE A 194 -0.33 -3.58 -1.51
N THR A 195 0.43 -3.03 -0.58
CA THR A 195 -0.12 -2.52 0.68
C THR A 195 0.36 -1.11 0.95
N TRP A 196 -0.51 -0.28 1.49
CA TRP A 196 -0.16 1.07 1.91
C TRP A 196 0.57 1.90 0.86
N CYS A 197 0.32 1.66 -0.43
CA CYS A 197 0.89 2.43 -1.52
C CYS A 197 0.00 3.61 -1.90
N ARG A 198 0.62 4.75 -2.17
CA ARG A 198 -0.04 5.94 -2.69
C ARG A 198 0.27 6.12 -4.16
N PHE A 199 -0.75 6.42 -4.95
CA PHE A 199 -0.66 6.72 -6.37
C PHE A 199 -1.22 8.11 -6.62
N HIS A 200 -0.47 8.97 -7.31
CA HIS A 200 -0.93 10.32 -7.62
C HIS A 200 -0.19 10.94 -8.82
N TYR A 201 -0.71 12.07 -9.31
CA TYR A 201 -0.10 12.86 -10.37
C TYR A 201 -0.09 14.32 -9.96
N LEU A 202 1.11 14.88 -9.79
CA LEU A 202 1.35 16.27 -9.39
C LEU A 202 1.66 17.18 -10.58
N ILE A 203 2.14 16.59 -11.68
CA ILE A 203 2.48 17.29 -12.92
C ILE A 203 1.29 17.29 -13.86
N ALA A 204 0.99 18.43 -14.46
CA ALA A 204 -0.04 18.50 -15.49
C ALA A 204 0.30 17.58 -16.68
N PRO A 205 -0.68 16.82 -17.23
CA PRO A 205 -0.41 15.89 -18.32
C PRO A 205 -0.04 16.62 -19.61
N TRP A 206 0.74 15.97 -20.47
CA TRP A 206 1.08 16.50 -21.77
C TRP A 206 0.14 15.94 -22.82
N ALA A 207 -0.22 16.79 -23.76
CA ALA A 207 -0.95 16.40 -24.96
C ALA A 207 0.01 16.10 -26.13
N GLY A 208 -0.51 15.40 -27.15
CA GLY A 208 0.20 15.20 -28.42
C GLY A 208 0.98 13.89 -28.52
N GLY A 209 0.82 12.96 -27.60
CA GLY A 209 1.35 11.62 -27.70
C GLY A 209 0.71 10.78 -28.80
N SER A 210 1.38 9.71 -29.25
CA SER A 210 0.92 8.81 -30.31
C SER A 210 -0.35 8.03 -29.96
N GLY A 211 -0.65 7.82 -28.68
CA GLY A 211 -1.87 7.19 -28.21
C GLY A 211 -3.11 8.09 -28.31
N GLY A 212 -2.92 9.43 -28.42
CA GLY A 212 -3.96 10.40 -28.72
C GLY A 212 -4.71 10.98 -27.54
N ALA A 213 -4.52 10.49 -26.31
CA ALA A 213 -5.13 11.11 -25.13
C ALA A 213 -4.40 12.42 -24.78
N SER A 214 -5.17 13.47 -24.51
CA SER A 214 -4.62 14.73 -24.01
C SER A 214 -4.26 14.71 -22.53
N ASP A 215 -4.71 13.68 -21.81
CA ASP A 215 -4.51 13.49 -20.39
C ASP A 215 -4.44 11.98 -20.11
N HIS A 216 -3.23 11.46 -20.03
CA HIS A 216 -2.92 10.04 -19.82
C HIS A 216 -2.50 9.75 -18.38
N ARG A 217 -3.07 10.43 -17.39
CA ARG A 217 -2.84 10.12 -15.97
C ARG A 217 -3.52 8.81 -15.57
N TYR A 218 -3.06 7.70 -16.16
CA TYR A 218 -3.56 6.35 -15.98
C TYR A 218 -2.64 5.60 -15.02
N THR A 219 -3.21 4.97 -13.99
CA THR A 219 -2.43 4.60 -12.81
C THR A 219 -1.88 3.19 -12.87
N ASN A 220 -2.76 2.17 -13.02
CA ASN A 220 -2.37 0.77 -12.91
C ASN A 220 -3.08 -0.10 -13.95
N LEU A 221 -2.32 -0.89 -14.74
CA LEU A 221 -2.88 -1.82 -15.69
C LEU A 221 -2.47 -3.26 -15.36
N TRP A 222 -3.45 -4.10 -15.11
CA TRP A 222 -3.32 -5.54 -14.91
C TRP A 222 -3.74 -6.27 -16.18
N GLY A 223 -2.77 -6.87 -16.90
CA GLY A 223 -2.95 -7.51 -18.19
C GLY A 223 -2.90 -6.55 -19.38
N GLY A 224 -1.86 -6.64 -20.20
CA GLY A 224 -1.60 -5.71 -21.30
C GLY A 224 -2.57 -5.80 -22.48
N SER A 225 -3.20 -6.98 -22.74
CA SER A 225 -4.08 -7.18 -23.90
C SER A 225 -5.15 -8.22 -23.62
N ASP A 226 -6.35 -8.02 -24.18
CA ASP A 226 -7.44 -9.01 -24.13
C ASP A 226 -7.06 -10.33 -24.83
N SER A 227 -6.10 -10.33 -25.75
CA SER A 227 -5.60 -11.53 -26.46
C SER A 227 -4.55 -12.33 -25.68
N ASN A 228 -4.13 -11.87 -24.50
CA ASN A 228 -3.04 -12.50 -23.73
C ASN A 228 -3.47 -13.68 -22.86
N ALA A 229 -4.60 -14.32 -23.13
CA ALA A 229 -5.14 -15.43 -22.34
C ALA A 229 -4.13 -16.58 -22.09
N SER A 230 -3.23 -16.83 -23.06
CA SER A 230 -2.21 -17.88 -22.93
C SER A 230 -1.15 -17.60 -21.87
N LYS A 231 -0.92 -16.33 -21.53
CA LYS A 231 0.07 -15.89 -20.51
C LYS A 231 -0.61 -15.50 -19.20
N ASP A 232 -1.70 -14.75 -19.31
CA ASP A 232 -2.33 -14.09 -18.16
C ASP A 232 -3.50 -14.91 -17.58
N GLY A 233 -4.05 -15.87 -18.34
CA GLY A 233 -5.17 -16.71 -17.88
C GLY A 233 -4.82 -17.52 -16.63
N GLY A 234 -5.58 -17.32 -15.54
CA GLY A 234 -5.35 -17.93 -14.23
C GLY A 234 -4.14 -17.37 -13.46
N LYS A 235 -3.63 -16.23 -13.88
CA LYS A 235 -2.53 -15.46 -13.27
C LYS A 235 -3.00 -14.06 -12.90
N LEU A 236 -2.06 -13.17 -12.63
CA LEU A 236 -2.29 -11.77 -12.22
C LEU A 236 -3.09 -11.68 -10.91
N ARG A 237 -2.99 -12.72 -10.05
CA ARG A 237 -3.64 -12.75 -8.74
C ARG A 237 -2.97 -11.71 -7.84
N THR A 238 -3.76 -10.74 -7.38
CA THR A 238 -3.24 -9.58 -6.66
C THR A 238 -4.15 -9.16 -5.53
N THR A 239 -3.55 -8.75 -4.42
CA THR A 239 -4.25 -8.05 -3.32
C THR A 239 -3.73 -6.63 -3.21
N PHE A 240 -4.63 -5.65 -3.28
CA PHE A 240 -4.40 -4.27 -2.87
C PHE A 240 -5.07 -4.07 -1.51
N ALA A 241 -4.32 -3.64 -0.51
CA ALA A 241 -4.86 -3.34 0.81
C ALA A 241 -4.33 -2.01 1.33
N ASN A 242 -5.21 -1.16 1.87
CA ASN A 242 -4.85 0.15 2.40
C ASN A 242 -4.13 1.08 1.40
N CYS A 243 -4.38 0.91 0.11
CA CYS A 243 -3.79 1.75 -0.93
C CYS A 243 -4.63 3.01 -1.17
N TRP A 244 -3.97 4.06 -1.66
CA TRP A 244 -4.58 5.34 -1.91
C TRP A 244 -4.40 5.78 -3.36
N TRP A 245 -5.50 5.89 -4.11
CA TRP A 245 -5.53 6.58 -5.40
C TRP A 245 -5.96 8.03 -5.16
N ASP A 246 -4.94 8.87 -5.02
CA ASP A 246 -5.04 10.27 -4.64
C ASP A 246 -5.16 11.20 -5.85
N GLU A 247 -5.01 12.50 -5.62
CA GLU A 247 -5.27 13.54 -6.61
C GLU A 247 -4.46 13.33 -7.90
N GLY A 248 -5.11 13.64 -9.02
CA GLY A 248 -4.56 13.46 -10.35
C GLY A 248 -4.74 12.08 -10.98
N CYS A 249 -5.05 11.03 -10.21
CA CYS A 249 -5.41 9.73 -10.76
C CYS A 249 -6.71 9.83 -11.57
N LYS A 250 -6.62 9.63 -12.89
CA LYS A 250 -7.75 9.81 -13.78
C LYS A 250 -8.46 8.52 -14.14
N GLU A 251 -7.70 7.46 -14.42
CA GLU A 251 -8.21 6.16 -14.84
C GLU A 251 -7.32 5.03 -14.32
N ARG A 252 -7.80 3.77 -14.45
CA ARG A 252 -7.06 2.55 -14.15
C ARG A 252 -6.62 2.49 -12.68
N MET A 253 -7.58 2.44 -11.75
CA MET A 253 -7.31 2.39 -10.31
C MET A 253 -7.79 1.06 -9.64
N PRO A 254 -7.35 -0.14 -10.07
CA PRO A 254 -6.69 -0.50 -11.32
C PRO A 254 -7.66 -0.83 -12.48
N ARG A 255 -7.18 -0.91 -13.75
CA ARG A 255 -7.88 -1.60 -14.84
C ARG A 255 -7.36 -3.03 -14.94
N ILE A 256 -8.27 -4.01 -14.87
CA ILE A 256 -7.93 -5.43 -14.68
C ILE A 256 -8.40 -6.26 -15.87
N ARG A 257 -7.51 -7.14 -16.36
CA ARG A 257 -7.81 -8.27 -17.23
C ARG A 257 -7.33 -9.56 -16.58
N PHE A 258 -8.02 -10.66 -16.75
CA PHE A 258 -7.70 -12.04 -16.31
C PHE A 258 -7.54 -12.24 -14.80
N GLY A 259 -7.03 -11.26 -14.05
CA GLY A 259 -6.64 -11.41 -12.65
C GLY A 259 -7.81 -11.65 -11.70
N GLN A 260 -7.58 -12.48 -10.66
CA GLN A 260 -8.35 -12.46 -9.42
C GLN A 260 -7.76 -11.39 -8.53
N VAL A 261 -8.43 -10.23 -8.45
CA VAL A 261 -7.90 -9.06 -7.76
C VAL A 261 -8.79 -8.68 -6.59
N HIS A 262 -8.22 -8.72 -5.40
CA HIS A 262 -8.85 -8.26 -4.16
C HIS A 262 -8.40 -6.84 -3.86
N ILE A 263 -9.34 -5.94 -3.64
CA ILE A 263 -9.11 -4.55 -3.26
C ILE A 263 -9.86 -4.31 -1.96
N VAL A 264 -9.13 -4.11 -0.86
CA VAL A 264 -9.71 -4.01 0.49
C VAL A 264 -9.17 -2.79 1.23
N ASN A 265 -10.07 -2.06 1.91
CA ASN A 265 -9.75 -0.88 2.69
C ASN A 265 -8.91 0.18 1.95
N CYS A 266 -9.16 0.36 0.66
CA CYS A 266 -8.46 1.33 -0.17
C CYS A 266 -9.25 2.64 -0.31
N LEU A 267 -8.52 3.74 -0.50
CA LEU A 267 -9.06 5.10 -0.64
C LEU A 267 -9.00 5.59 -2.09
N TYR A 268 -10.12 6.13 -2.58
CA TYR A 268 -10.28 6.76 -3.89
C TYR A 268 -10.73 8.20 -3.70
N SER A 269 -9.80 9.16 -3.77
CA SER A 269 -10.07 10.58 -3.49
C SER A 269 -9.87 11.53 -4.68
N SER A 270 -9.38 11.04 -5.83
CA SER A 270 -9.08 11.89 -6.99
C SER A 270 -10.28 12.68 -7.49
N SER A 271 -10.13 13.99 -7.57
CA SER A 271 -11.15 14.93 -8.08
C SER A 271 -11.31 14.87 -9.60
N VAL A 272 -10.37 14.24 -10.32
CA VAL A 272 -10.34 14.12 -11.78
C VAL A 272 -10.67 12.72 -12.30
N ALA A 273 -11.08 11.80 -11.44
CA ALA A 273 -11.37 10.42 -11.82
C ALA A 273 -12.47 10.32 -12.89
N ASN A 274 -12.17 9.68 -14.01
CA ASN A 274 -13.18 9.26 -15.00
C ASN A 274 -13.84 7.95 -14.57
N TYR A 275 -13.08 7.06 -13.97
CA TYR A 275 -13.53 5.84 -13.29
C TYR A 275 -12.41 5.35 -12.36
N CYS A 276 -12.79 4.57 -11.34
CA CYS A 276 -11.83 3.97 -10.43
C CYS A 276 -11.42 2.58 -10.93
N VAL A 277 -12.19 1.54 -10.66
CA VAL A 277 -11.88 0.17 -11.05
C VAL A 277 -12.39 -0.14 -12.47
N GLY A 278 -11.51 -0.59 -13.37
CA GLY A 278 -11.87 -0.98 -14.73
C GLY A 278 -11.98 -2.51 -14.86
N ALA A 279 -13.18 -3.04 -15.05
CA ALA A 279 -13.41 -4.46 -15.26
C ALA A 279 -13.23 -4.82 -16.73
N GLY A 280 -12.05 -5.33 -17.10
CA GLY A 280 -11.71 -5.78 -18.44
C GLY A 280 -12.00 -7.29 -18.66
N TYR A 281 -11.55 -7.82 -19.80
CA TYR A 281 -11.80 -9.19 -20.20
C TYR A 281 -11.26 -10.22 -19.18
N ARG A 282 -12.13 -11.12 -18.75
CA ARG A 282 -11.89 -12.15 -17.74
C ARG A 282 -11.38 -11.60 -16.39
N CYS A 283 -11.61 -10.33 -16.13
CA CYS A 283 -11.44 -9.74 -14.80
C CYS A 283 -12.31 -10.50 -13.79
N ASN A 284 -11.77 -10.71 -12.59
CA ASN A 284 -12.50 -11.24 -11.46
C ASN A 284 -12.11 -10.44 -10.21
N ALA A 285 -12.75 -9.27 -10.04
CA ALA A 285 -12.42 -8.29 -9.02
C ALA A 285 -13.38 -8.34 -7.84
N TYR A 286 -12.84 -8.23 -6.64
CA TYR A 286 -13.59 -8.10 -5.39
C TYR A 286 -13.11 -6.84 -4.65
N VAL A 287 -14.00 -5.85 -4.51
CA VAL A 287 -13.72 -4.54 -3.93
C VAL A 287 -14.57 -4.39 -2.68
N GLU A 288 -13.94 -4.37 -1.52
CA GLU A 288 -14.69 -4.31 -0.27
C GLU A 288 -14.12 -3.34 0.76
N ASN A 289 -15.03 -2.79 1.56
CA ASN A 289 -14.72 -1.88 2.66
C ASN A 289 -13.77 -0.74 2.24
N CYS A 290 -13.85 -0.30 0.98
CA CYS A 290 -13.10 0.85 0.45
C CYS A 290 -13.88 2.15 0.62
N ALA A 291 -13.19 3.29 0.55
CA ALA A 291 -13.84 4.61 0.58
C ALA A 291 -13.64 5.34 -0.74
N PHE A 292 -14.76 5.74 -1.37
CA PHE A 292 -14.82 6.62 -2.54
C PHE A 292 -15.26 7.99 -2.04
N THR A 293 -14.35 8.98 -1.93
CA THR A 293 -14.64 10.22 -1.20
C THR A 293 -14.88 11.41 -2.11
N SER A 294 -14.19 11.52 -3.26
CA SER A 294 -14.47 12.59 -4.23
C SER A 294 -15.79 12.40 -4.97
N ALA A 295 -16.38 13.48 -5.47
CA ALA A 295 -17.60 13.42 -6.29
C ALA A 295 -17.41 12.57 -7.56
N LYS A 296 -16.22 12.59 -8.15
CA LYS A 296 -15.88 11.83 -9.35
C LYS A 296 -15.73 10.33 -9.05
N ALA A 297 -15.01 9.98 -7.99
CA ALA A 297 -14.87 8.59 -7.57
C ALA A 297 -16.24 7.97 -7.21
N LYS A 298 -17.10 8.69 -6.48
CA LYS A 298 -18.46 8.25 -6.15
C LYS A 298 -19.33 8.05 -7.39
N SER A 299 -19.17 8.90 -8.42
CA SER A 299 -20.00 8.82 -9.62
C SER A 299 -19.67 7.63 -10.52
N THR A 300 -18.41 7.18 -10.52
CA THR A 300 -17.95 6.08 -11.36
C THR A 300 -16.95 5.20 -10.61
N PRO A 301 -17.40 4.49 -9.56
CA PRO A 301 -16.54 3.63 -8.74
C PRO A 301 -15.97 2.45 -9.55
N TRP A 302 -16.66 2.03 -10.61
CA TRP A 302 -16.16 1.05 -11.56
C TRP A 302 -16.73 1.27 -12.97
N LYS A 303 -16.07 0.67 -13.96
CA LYS A 303 -16.50 0.73 -15.36
C LYS A 303 -16.22 -0.60 -16.06
N ASN A 304 -17.18 -1.04 -16.90
CA ASN A 304 -17.01 -2.22 -17.74
C ASN A 304 -16.18 -1.89 -18.98
N TYR A 305 -15.09 -2.60 -19.15
CA TYR A 305 -14.20 -2.59 -20.33
C TYR A 305 -14.21 -3.90 -21.12
N ALA A 306 -14.98 -4.91 -20.70
CA ALA A 306 -15.18 -6.18 -21.39
C ALA A 306 -16.38 -6.08 -22.33
N THR A 307 -16.32 -5.25 -23.36
CA THR A 307 -17.51 -4.82 -24.12
C THR A 307 -17.59 -5.32 -25.54
N SER A 308 -16.53 -5.89 -26.12
CA SER A 308 -16.49 -6.17 -27.55
C SER A 308 -16.25 -7.64 -27.91
N GLY A 309 -17.04 -8.17 -28.87
CA GLY A 309 -16.82 -9.45 -29.51
C GLY A 309 -16.69 -10.64 -28.56
N ASN A 310 -15.60 -11.37 -28.67
CA ASN A 310 -15.28 -12.55 -27.84
C ASN A 310 -14.71 -12.17 -26.46
N TYR A 311 -14.51 -10.89 -26.15
CA TYR A 311 -13.87 -10.38 -24.94
C TYR A 311 -14.90 -9.78 -23.96
N ARG A 312 -16.01 -10.50 -23.70
CA ARG A 312 -17.14 -9.99 -22.89
C ARG A 312 -17.16 -10.49 -21.46
N ASP A 313 -16.44 -11.56 -21.17
CA ASP A 313 -16.51 -12.21 -19.87
C ASP A 313 -15.81 -11.38 -18.82
N PHE A 314 -16.46 -11.13 -17.69
CA PHE A 314 -15.88 -10.50 -16.51
C PHE A 314 -16.75 -10.75 -15.27
N ASN A 315 -16.15 -10.61 -14.11
CA ASN A 315 -16.85 -10.51 -12.83
C ASN A 315 -16.33 -9.32 -12.05
N ILE A 316 -17.23 -8.62 -11.37
CA ILE A 316 -16.88 -7.60 -10.38
C ILE A 316 -17.88 -7.61 -9.23
N THR A 317 -17.37 -7.58 -8.01
CA THR A 317 -18.14 -7.41 -6.78
C THR A 317 -17.67 -6.17 -6.05
N LEU A 318 -18.58 -5.26 -5.70
CA LEU A 318 -18.37 -4.18 -4.74
C LEU A 318 -19.23 -4.49 -3.51
N LYS A 319 -18.64 -4.43 -2.30
CA LYS A 319 -19.36 -4.78 -1.07
C LYS A 319 -18.91 -3.93 0.11
N GLY A 320 -19.87 -3.34 0.82
CA GLY A 320 -19.60 -2.59 2.05
C GLY A 320 -18.73 -1.34 1.88
N ASN A 321 -18.73 -0.72 0.69
CA ASN A 321 -17.89 0.43 0.39
C ASN A 321 -18.58 1.74 0.79
N LEU A 322 -17.84 2.68 1.34
CA LEU A 322 -18.31 4.06 1.54
C LEU A 322 -18.33 4.81 0.20
N GLY A 323 -19.44 5.45 -0.14
CA GLY A 323 -19.59 6.27 -1.34
C GLY A 323 -19.80 5.49 -2.65
N ALA A 324 -19.91 4.16 -2.60
CA ALA A 324 -20.30 3.32 -3.74
C ALA A 324 -21.33 2.27 -3.28
N SER A 325 -22.35 2.03 -4.11
CA SER A 325 -23.36 1.01 -3.82
C SER A 325 -22.80 -0.39 -4.02
N ASP A 326 -23.33 -1.35 -3.27
CA ASP A 326 -23.04 -2.76 -3.49
C ASP A 326 -23.44 -3.21 -4.88
N VAL A 327 -22.54 -3.92 -5.54
CA VAL A 327 -22.71 -4.41 -6.90
C VAL A 327 -22.14 -5.82 -7.00
N GLN A 328 -22.87 -6.67 -7.70
CA GLN A 328 -22.35 -7.95 -8.18
C GLN A 328 -22.75 -8.07 -9.65
N ARG A 329 -21.77 -8.01 -10.54
CA ARG A 329 -21.96 -8.05 -11.98
C ARG A 329 -21.08 -9.11 -12.62
N GLN A 330 -21.69 -9.91 -13.48
CA GLN A 330 -21.06 -10.99 -14.22
C GLN A 330 -21.49 -10.94 -15.68
N SER A 331 -20.57 -11.25 -16.57
CA SER A 331 -20.84 -11.62 -17.95
C SER A 331 -20.02 -12.85 -18.28
N GLY A 332 -20.61 -13.82 -19.00
CA GLY A 332 -19.95 -15.08 -19.32
C GLY A 332 -20.08 -16.11 -18.20
N SER A 333 -19.16 -17.09 -18.20
CA SER A 333 -19.19 -18.28 -17.33
C SER A 333 -18.06 -18.32 -16.29
N ILE A 334 -17.51 -17.18 -15.92
CA ILE A 334 -16.43 -17.10 -14.92
C ILE A 334 -17.07 -17.09 -13.54
N ASP A 335 -16.66 -18.02 -12.68
CA ASP A 335 -17.11 -18.05 -11.28
C ASP A 335 -16.65 -16.82 -10.51
N TYR A 336 -17.47 -16.35 -9.57
CA TYR A 336 -17.10 -15.24 -8.72
C TYR A 336 -15.88 -15.59 -7.85
N PHE A 337 -14.94 -14.67 -7.78
CA PHE A 337 -13.85 -14.71 -6.83
C PHE A 337 -14.34 -14.22 -5.46
N ILE A 338 -14.14 -15.02 -4.44
CA ILE A 338 -14.42 -14.70 -3.04
C ILE A 338 -13.10 -14.83 -2.27
N PRO A 339 -12.48 -13.73 -1.83
CA PRO A 339 -11.16 -13.77 -1.19
C PRO A 339 -11.07 -14.73 0.01
N ALA A 340 -12.11 -14.79 0.84
CA ALA A 340 -12.16 -15.65 2.03
C ALA A 340 -12.07 -17.16 1.74
N ASP A 341 -12.34 -17.59 0.50
CA ASP A 341 -12.19 -18.98 0.08
C ASP A 341 -10.71 -19.35 -0.20
N HIS A 342 -9.83 -18.34 -0.30
CA HIS A 342 -8.43 -18.51 -0.69
C HIS A 342 -7.44 -18.20 0.44
N TYR A 343 -7.74 -17.21 1.31
CA TYR A 343 -6.86 -16.78 2.38
C TYR A 343 -7.63 -16.05 3.50
N THR A 344 -7.00 -16.01 4.67
CA THR A 344 -7.50 -15.21 5.79
C THR A 344 -7.00 -13.78 5.70
N TYR A 345 -7.85 -12.81 5.95
CA TYR A 345 -7.52 -11.40 6.00
C TYR A 345 -8.43 -10.67 7.00
N THR A 346 -8.09 -9.45 7.33
CA THR A 346 -8.91 -8.57 8.16
C THR A 346 -9.28 -7.33 7.36
N ALA A 347 -10.57 -6.98 7.35
CA ALA A 347 -11.07 -5.73 6.84
C ALA A 347 -11.67 -4.93 7.99
N TYR A 348 -11.48 -3.61 7.99
CA TYR A 348 -12.13 -2.69 8.93
C TYR A 348 -13.19 -1.85 8.21
N ASP A 349 -14.00 -1.14 8.98
CA ASP A 349 -15.14 -0.40 8.45
C ASP A 349 -14.71 0.68 7.45
N ALA A 350 -15.45 0.81 6.35
CA ALA A 350 -15.13 1.73 5.25
C ALA A 350 -15.10 3.20 5.68
N GLU A 351 -15.82 3.56 6.74
CA GLU A 351 -15.87 4.89 7.35
C GLU A 351 -14.53 5.32 7.96
N LEU A 352 -13.67 4.37 8.32
CA LEU A 352 -12.35 4.63 8.88
C LEU A 352 -11.27 4.79 7.81
N VAL A 353 -11.53 4.31 6.59
CA VAL A 353 -10.51 4.20 5.52
C VAL A 353 -9.87 5.55 5.21
N GLU A 354 -10.67 6.61 5.05
CA GLU A 354 -10.11 7.92 4.71
C GLU A 354 -9.12 8.39 5.79
N SER A 355 -9.51 8.36 7.06
CA SER A 355 -8.65 8.81 8.15
C SER A 355 -7.42 7.94 8.39
N VAL A 356 -7.52 6.64 8.12
CA VAL A 356 -6.42 5.68 8.33
C VAL A 356 -5.45 5.72 7.15
N VAL A 357 -5.97 5.68 5.93
CA VAL A 357 -5.13 5.54 4.73
C VAL A 357 -4.46 6.86 4.33
N SER A 358 -5.09 8.00 4.59
CA SER A 358 -4.52 9.33 4.31
C SER A 358 -3.78 9.96 5.50
N ASP A 359 -3.53 9.22 6.58
CA ASP A 359 -2.73 9.72 7.69
C ASP A 359 -1.31 10.05 7.22
N GLU A 360 -0.85 11.29 7.46
CA GLU A 360 0.44 11.78 6.97
C GLU A 360 1.66 11.09 7.62
N THR A 361 1.46 10.44 8.74
CA THR A 361 2.55 9.82 9.52
C THR A 361 2.62 8.31 9.32
N ASN A 362 1.46 7.64 9.25
CA ASN A 362 1.37 6.18 9.24
C ASN A 362 0.49 5.66 8.09
N GLY A 363 0.00 6.53 7.21
CA GLY A 363 -0.86 6.15 6.09
C GLY A 363 -0.09 5.70 4.86
N ALA A 364 -0.79 5.65 3.73
CA ALA A 364 -0.26 5.19 2.47
C ALA A 364 0.80 6.15 1.90
N GLY A 365 1.82 5.57 1.27
CA GLY A 365 2.98 6.26 0.72
C GLY A 365 4.27 5.92 1.47
N ALA A 366 5.37 6.56 1.11
CA ALA A 366 6.67 6.36 1.74
C ALA A 366 6.78 7.09 3.09
N THR A 367 5.95 6.66 4.05
CA THR A 367 5.76 7.31 5.36
C THR A 367 6.58 6.68 6.48
N LEU A 368 7.21 5.53 6.23
CA LEU A 368 7.93 4.80 7.26
C LEU A 368 9.27 5.44 7.59
N ILE A 369 9.62 5.40 8.88
CA ILE A 369 10.97 5.74 9.35
C ILE A 369 11.75 4.42 9.44
N ILE A 370 12.50 4.11 8.38
CA ILE A 370 13.36 2.93 8.29
C ILE A 370 14.78 3.36 8.61
N GLU A 371 15.43 2.65 9.54
CA GLU A 371 16.83 2.85 9.88
C GLU A 371 17.71 1.74 9.28
N GLU A 372 18.95 2.09 8.91
CA GLU A 372 19.91 1.13 8.36
C GLU A 372 20.24 0.04 9.40
N GLY A 373 20.15 -1.21 8.97
CA GLY A 373 20.39 -2.36 9.85
C GLY A 373 19.18 -2.83 10.66
N GLU A 374 18.06 -2.13 10.66
CA GLU A 374 16.81 -2.68 11.21
C GLU A 374 16.35 -3.88 10.38
N LYS A 375 16.12 -4.98 11.06
CA LYS A 375 15.52 -6.17 10.43
C LYS A 375 14.01 -6.06 10.52
N TYR A 376 13.38 -5.58 9.49
CA TYR A 376 11.92 -5.71 9.33
C TYR A 376 11.64 -7.15 8.91
N THR A 377 11.45 -8.01 9.90
CA THR A 377 11.17 -9.42 9.64
C THR A 377 9.78 -9.56 9.06
N THR A 378 9.70 -9.89 7.78
CA THR A 378 8.50 -10.44 7.17
C THR A 378 8.36 -11.88 7.66
N GLY A 379 7.49 -12.10 8.59
CA GLY A 379 7.20 -13.44 9.04
C GLY A 379 6.74 -13.44 10.49
N LEU A 380 5.79 -14.31 10.76
CA LEU A 380 5.50 -14.76 12.11
C LEU A 380 6.83 -15.16 12.76
N GLN A 381 7.46 -14.23 13.50
CA GLN A 381 8.47 -14.63 14.46
C GLN A 381 7.81 -15.72 15.29
N PRO A 382 8.38 -16.93 15.38
CA PRO A 382 7.97 -17.82 16.42
C PRO A 382 8.07 -16.99 17.70
N ILE A 383 6.98 -16.88 18.44
CA ILE A 383 6.92 -16.15 19.69
C ILE A 383 8.10 -16.65 20.50
N LYS A 384 9.21 -15.91 20.53
CA LYS A 384 10.26 -16.14 21.51
C LYS A 384 9.53 -15.93 22.81
N GLU A 385 9.22 -17.01 23.50
CA GLU A 385 8.76 -16.96 24.87
C GLU A 385 9.84 -16.19 25.66
N THR A 386 9.71 -14.88 25.65
CA THR A 386 10.31 -14.11 26.72
C THR A 386 9.53 -14.58 27.95
N THR A 387 10.21 -15.23 28.86
CA THR A 387 9.78 -15.51 30.22
C THR A 387 9.40 -14.19 30.91
N GLY A 388 8.37 -13.54 30.42
CA GLY A 388 7.72 -12.42 31.04
C GLY A 388 6.86 -12.99 32.16
N SER A 389 6.98 -12.42 33.32
CA SER A 389 6.27 -12.75 34.54
C SER A 389 4.87 -13.32 34.25
N THR A 390 4.64 -14.56 34.58
CA THR A 390 3.37 -15.27 34.49
C THR A 390 2.28 -14.63 35.36
N ASN A 391 2.56 -13.56 36.09
CA ASN A 391 1.67 -12.88 37.03
C ASN A 391 1.04 -11.56 36.51
N ALA A 392 1.19 -11.25 35.23
CA ALA A 392 0.50 -10.06 34.70
C ALA A 392 -1.00 -10.29 34.59
N PRO A 393 -1.83 -9.29 34.94
CA PRO A 393 -3.28 -9.44 34.91
C PRO A 393 -3.80 -9.66 33.48
N LEU A 394 -4.80 -10.52 33.35
CA LEU A 394 -5.53 -10.82 32.13
C LEU A 394 -6.71 -9.87 31.98
N TYR A 395 -6.93 -9.36 30.77
CA TYR A 395 -8.10 -8.53 30.45
C TYR A 395 -8.85 -9.11 29.26
N ASN A 396 -10.18 -9.02 29.23
CA ASN A 396 -10.98 -9.29 28.04
C ASN A 396 -10.93 -8.09 27.07
N LEU A 397 -11.55 -8.20 25.90
CA LEU A 397 -11.58 -7.13 24.88
C LEU A 397 -12.29 -5.85 25.37
N SER A 398 -13.14 -5.94 26.37
CA SER A 398 -13.80 -4.79 26.99
C SER A 398 -12.94 -4.10 28.06
N GLY A 399 -11.67 -4.52 28.20
CA GLY A 399 -10.76 -3.98 29.20
C GLY A 399 -11.03 -4.41 30.64
N GLN A 400 -11.93 -5.36 30.88
CA GLN A 400 -12.20 -5.90 32.19
C GLN A 400 -11.16 -6.96 32.56
N ARG A 401 -10.65 -6.90 33.79
CA ARG A 401 -9.75 -7.92 34.30
C ARG A 401 -10.50 -9.25 34.47
N VAL A 402 -9.92 -10.34 33.97
CA VAL A 402 -10.50 -11.68 33.98
C VAL A 402 -9.58 -12.66 34.72
N GLY A 403 -10.16 -13.71 35.27
CA GLY A 403 -9.42 -14.77 35.96
C GLY A 403 -8.79 -15.80 35.04
N ASP A 404 -8.10 -16.76 35.67
CA ASP A 404 -7.43 -17.84 34.93
C ASP A 404 -8.39 -18.88 34.35
N ASP A 405 -9.61 -18.89 34.76
CA ASP A 405 -10.72 -19.73 34.26
C ASP A 405 -11.42 -19.14 33.03
N TYR A 406 -11.12 -17.88 32.67
CA TYR A 406 -11.75 -17.22 31.53
C TYR A 406 -11.34 -17.89 30.21
N LYS A 407 -12.30 -18.23 29.37
CA LYS A 407 -12.10 -18.78 28.02
C LYS A 407 -12.49 -17.74 26.98
N GLY A 408 -11.65 -17.53 26.00
CA GLY A 408 -11.88 -16.57 24.94
C GLY A 408 -10.67 -15.68 24.65
N LEU A 409 -10.88 -14.60 23.91
CA LEU A 409 -9.80 -13.67 23.57
C LEU A 409 -9.44 -12.82 24.78
N VAL A 410 -8.16 -12.84 25.14
CA VAL A 410 -7.62 -12.10 26.30
C VAL A 410 -6.44 -11.24 25.90
N ILE A 411 -6.19 -10.19 26.68
CA ILE A 411 -5.02 -9.32 26.58
C ILE A 411 -4.20 -9.48 27.86
N GLN A 412 -2.92 -9.80 27.69
CA GLN A 412 -1.94 -9.86 28.78
C GLN A 412 -0.60 -9.30 28.31
N ASN A 413 -0.01 -8.39 29.07
CA ASN A 413 1.24 -7.70 28.69
C ASN A 413 1.17 -7.04 27.31
N GLY A 414 0.00 -6.44 26.94
CA GLY A 414 -0.22 -5.81 25.66
C GLY A 414 -0.42 -6.78 24.47
N ARG A 415 -0.49 -8.10 24.72
CA ARG A 415 -0.66 -9.14 23.70
C ARG A 415 -2.05 -9.74 23.75
N LYS A 416 -2.65 -9.97 22.57
CA LYS A 416 -3.94 -10.66 22.40
C LYS A 416 -3.70 -12.13 22.08
N TYR A 417 -4.38 -13.04 22.76
CA TYR A 417 -4.38 -14.48 22.46
C TYR A 417 -5.67 -15.15 22.92
N ILE A 418 -5.98 -16.30 22.33
CA ILE A 418 -7.17 -17.07 22.75
C ILE A 418 -6.76 -18.00 23.89
N LYS A 419 -7.40 -17.81 25.05
CA LYS A 419 -7.29 -18.73 26.17
C LYS A 419 -8.37 -19.81 26.01
N ARG A 420 -7.95 -21.06 25.91
CA ARG A 420 -8.82 -22.25 25.67
C ARG A 420 -9.24 -22.93 26.96
#